data_550637f8cf04fc9fa3a6ce0b36bc1bde
#
_entry.id   550637f8cf04fc9fa3a6ce0b36bc1bde
#
_cell.length_a   1.000
_cell.length_b   1.000
_cell.length_c   1.000
_cell.angle_alpha   90.00
_cell.angle_beta   90.00
_cell.angle_gamma   90.00
#
_symmetry.space_group_name_H-M   'P 1'
#
loop_
_entity.id
_entity.type
_entity.pdbx_description
1 polymer ?
#
loop_
_entity_poly.entity_id
_entity_poly.type
_entity_poly.pdbx_seq_one_letter_code
_entity_poly.pdbx_strand_id
1 'polypeptide(L)'
;MRDFTSELNAFEAAVFEQRPFPAERYDDEYFVADWREAHNRYDIETRRQIEGRNPALIKQVFAPRRVLDMGCGPGALMHLLHELGIDVDGIDFSPHSPTLAPPEVRDRIVVGEVTEPHVEPRTYDLVICREVLEHLTVLQARRTVEQICRASSRYVYVTTRFHPEPDGLLSFTTQLDVDPTHITLLNKEFLRCLLVLEGFRSRPDLEQRMDWAGKGRVLVLERQTDRA
;
A
#
# COMPACT_ATOMS: atom_id res chain seq x y z
N MET A 1 21.92 -5.28 -34.27
CA MET A 1 22.65 -4.59 -33.18
C MET A 1 21.58 -3.82 -32.41
N ARG A 2 21.44 -4.06 -31.09
CA ARG A 2 20.45 -3.38 -30.25
C ARG A 2 20.81 -1.90 -30.18
N ASP A 3 19.86 -1.01 -30.41
CA ASP A 3 20.10 0.44 -30.31
C ASP A 3 19.94 0.86 -28.84
N PHE A 4 20.98 0.67 -28.06
CA PHE A 4 21.01 1.04 -26.65
C PHE A 4 20.81 2.55 -26.40
N THR A 5 21.11 3.41 -27.38
CA THR A 5 20.91 4.85 -27.23
C THR A 5 19.41 5.19 -27.23
N SER A 6 18.65 4.59 -28.16
CA SER A 6 17.20 4.79 -28.21
C SER A 6 16.50 4.23 -26.98
N GLU A 7 16.92 3.04 -26.50
CA GLU A 7 16.38 2.43 -25.27
C GLU A 7 16.69 3.32 -24.04
N LEU A 8 17.90 3.86 -23.93
CA LEU A 8 18.28 4.75 -22.83
C LEU A 8 17.48 6.06 -22.84
N ASN A 9 17.34 6.70 -24.00
CA ASN A 9 16.57 7.93 -24.13
C ASN A 9 15.09 7.73 -23.76
N ALA A 10 14.50 6.60 -24.15
CA ALA A 10 13.13 6.26 -23.79
C ALA A 10 12.98 6.03 -22.27
N PHE A 11 13.95 5.37 -21.64
CA PHE A 11 13.98 5.19 -20.20
C PHE A 11 14.11 6.53 -19.45
N GLU A 12 15.04 7.39 -19.87
CA GLU A 12 15.22 8.70 -19.25
C GLU A 12 13.96 9.55 -19.37
N ALA A 13 13.29 9.56 -20.55
CA ALA A 13 12.02 10.25 -20.72
C ALA A 13 10.95 9.73 -19.76
N ALA A 14 10.80 8.41 -19.65
CA ALA A 14 9.84 7.79 -18.73
C ALA A 14 10.09 8.15 -17.26
N VAL A 15 11.35 8.21 -16.84
CA VAL A 15 11.73 8.66 -15.49
C VAL A 15 11.33 10.11 -15.24
N PHE A 16 11.52 11.01 -16.21
CA PHE A 16 11.13 12.42 -16.09
C PHE A 16 9.62 12.64 -16.19
N GLU A 17 8.89 11.76 -16.85
CA GLU A 17 7.43 11.80 -16.97
C GLU A 17 6.72 11.24 -15.74
N GLN A 18 7.44 10.63 -14.82
CA GLN A 18 6.90 10.08 -13.59
C GLN A 18 6.39 11.22 -12.68
N ARG A 19 5.11 11.55 -12.81
CA ARG A 19 4.45 12.63 -12.08
C ARG A 19 3.34 12.09 -11.21
N PRO A 20 3.36 12.35 -9.88
CA PRO A 20 2.27 11.96 -9.00
C PRO A 20 1.00 12.76 -9.36
N PHE A 21 -0.13 12.11 -9.18
CA PHE A 21 -1.42 12.78 -9.29
C PHE A 21 -1.65 13.64 -8.04
N PRO A 22 -2.30 14.83 -8.18
CA PRO A 22 -2.64 15.67 -7.04
C PRO A 22 -3.76 15.03 -6.20
N ALA A 23 -3.88 15.46 -4.93
CA ALA A 23 -4.85 14.91 -3.97
C ALA A 23 -6.30 15.02 -4.47
N GLU A 24 -6.63 16.08 -5.20
CA GLU A 24 -7.95 16.34 -5.78
C GLU A 24 -8.37 15.29 -6.82
N ARG A 25 -7.43 14.51 -7.35
CA ARG A 25 -7.73 13.38 -8.26
C ARG A 25 -8.43 12.22 -7.54
N TYR A 26 -8.20 12.10 -6.24
CA TYR A 26 -8.77 11.06 -5.39
C TYR A 26 -10.02 11.59 -4.67
N ASP A 27 -11.01 12.02 -5.46
CA ASP A 27 -12.27 12.59 -5.04
C ASP A 27 -13.37 11.51 -4.86
N ASP A 28 -14.61 11.95 -4.63
CA ASP A 28 -15.76 11.06 -4.49
C ASP A 28 -15.97 10.23 -5.75
N GLU A 29 -15.73 10.82 -6.94
CA GLU A 29 -15.83 10.10 -8.21
C GLU A 29 -14.79 8.99 -8.29
N TYR A 30 -13.56 9.24 -7.85
CA TYR A 30 -12.52 8.22 -7.80
C TYR A 30 -12.90 7.04 -6.91
N PHE A 31 -13.49 7.27 -5.74
CA PHE A 31 -13.79 6.21 -4.78
C PHE A 31 -15.10 5.47 -5.06
N VAL A 32 -16.13 6.15 -5.57
CA VAL A 32 -17.48 5.57 -5.63
C VAL A 32 -18.14 5.58 -7.02
N ALA A 33 -17.48 6.17 -8.03
CA ALA A 33 -18.09 6.31 -9.35
C ALA A 33 -18.18 5.02 -10.18
N ASP A 34 -19.01 5.09 -11.19
CA ASP A 34 -19.38 3.95 -12.05
C ASP A 34 -18.29 3.47 -13.01
N TRP A 35 -17.20 4.23 -13.21
CA TRP A 35 -16.06 3.76 -14.01
C TRP A 35 -15.31 2.61 -13.31
N ARG A 36 -15.36 2.57 -11.99
CA ARG A 36 -15.01 1.36 -11.27
C ARG A 36 -16.15 0.38 -11.46
N GLU A 37 -15.87 -0.77 -12.01
CA GLU A 37 -16.83 -1.87 -12.00
C GLU A 37 -17.48 -1.93 -10.61
N ALA A 38 -18.82 -2.11 -10.54
CA ALA A 38 -19.59 -1.98 -9.31
C ALA A 38 -18.99 -2.74 -8.11
N HIS A 39 -18.25 -3.83 -8.38
CA HIS A 39 -17.57 -4.65 -7.38
C HIS A 39 -16.23 -4.07 -6.86
N ASN A 40 -15.79 -2.91 -7.35
CA ASN A 40 -14.54 -2.26 -6.93
C ASN A 40 -14.76 -0.95 -6.15
N ARG A 41 -15.99 -0.60 -5.82
CA ARG A 41 -16.31 0.60 -5.03
C ARG A 41 -15.72 0.53 -3.63
N TYR A 42 -15.48 1.71 -3.05
CA TYR A 42 -14.94 1.85 -1.69
C TYR A 42 -16.04 1.95 -0.60
N ASP A 43 -17.32 1.75 -0.94
CA ASP A 43 -18.35 1.61 0.07
C ASP A 43 -18.15 0.32 0.90
N ILE A 44 -18.61 0.37 2.15
CA ILE A 44 -18.32 -0.70 3.12
C ILE A 44 -18.91 -2.06 2.72
N GLU A 45 -20.06 -2.08 2.07
CA GLU A 45 -20.72 -3.32 1.64
C GLU A 45 -19.89 -4.03 0.56
N THR A 46 -19.50 -3.29 -0.47
CA THR A 46 -18.63 -3.79 -1.53
C THR A 46 -17.26 -4.21 -0.99
N ARG A 47 -16.66 -3.39 -0.12
CA ARG A 47 -15.34 -3.69 0.45
C ARG A 47 -15.36 -4.89 1.39
N ARG A 48 -16.42 -5.13 2.13
CA ARG A 48 -16.58 -6.33 2.95
C ARG A 48 -16.50 -7.60 2.10
N GLN A 49 -17.10 -7.60 0.91
CA GLN A 49 -17.04 -8.72 -0.02
C GLN A 49 -15.63 -8.87 -0.63
N ILE A 50 -15.01 -7.77 -1.06
CA ILE A 50 -13.67 -7.76 -1.66
C ILE A 50 -12.60 -8.18 -0.64
N GLU A 51 -12.63 -7.61 0.56
CA GLU A 51 -11.69 -7.95 1.63
C GLU A 51 -11.85 -9.40 2.10
N GLY A 52 -13.06 -9.94 2.01
CA GLY A 52 -13.34 -11.35 2.27
C GLY A 52 -12.72 -11.83 3.59
N ARG A 53 -11.72 -12.69 3.49
CA ARG A 53 -11.02 -13.28 4.65
C ARG A 53 -9.92 -12.40 5.24
N ASN A 54 -9.52 -11.33 4.55
CA ASN A 54 -8.34 -10.54 4.90
C ASN A 54 -8.37 -9.96 6.33
N PRO A 55 -9.46 -9.30 6.81
CA PRO A 55 -9.48 -8.76 8.17
C PRO A 55 -9.31 -9.84 9.24
N ALA A 56 -9.97 -10.99 9.07
CA ALA A 56 -9.85 -12.12 9.98
C ALA A 56 -8.44 -12.73 9.96
N LEU A 57 -7.81 -12.80 8.79
CA LEU A 57 -6.43 -13.26 8.65
C LEU A 57 -5.45 -12.29 9.31
N ILE A 58 -5.63 -10.97 9.17
CA ILE A 58 -4.82 -9.97 9.86
C ILE A 58 -4.86 -10.20 11.37
N LYS A 59 -6.07 -10.37 11.94
CA LYS A 59 -6.23 -10.67 13.36
C LYS A 59 -5.54 -11.99 13.76
N GLN A 60 -5.73 -13.04 12.97
CA GLN A 60 -5.22 -14.38 13.27
C GLN A 60 -3.70 -14.49 13.11
N VAL A 61 -3.14 -13.83 12.08
CA VAL A 61 -1.73 -13.98 11.71
C VAL A 61 -0.84 -13.09 12.54
N PHE A 62 -1.24 -11.83 12.73
CA PHE A 62 -0.43 -10.82 13.39
C PHE A 62 -0.83 -10.58 14.85
N ALA A 63 -2.08 -10.87 15.21
CA ALA A 63 -2.68 -10.55 16.52
C ALA A 63 -2.32 -9.12 16.98
N PRO A 64 -2.51 -8.09 16.11
CA PRO A 64 -2.06 -6.75 16.42
C PRO A 64 -2.98 -6.12 17.46
N ARG A 65 -2.41 -5.28 18.33
CA ARG A 65 -3.16 -4.41 19.23
C ARG A 65 -3.43 -3.05 18.59
N ARG A 66 -2.42 -2.55 17.88
CA ARG A 66 -2.49 -1.23 17.22
C ARG A 66 -1.96 -1.30 15.80
N VAL A 67 -2.79 -0.86 14.85
CA VAL A 67 -2.52 -0.91 13.42
C VAL A 67 -2.47 0.51 12.85
N LEU A 68 -1.55 0.77 11.92
CA LEU A 68 -1.57 1.93 11.03
C LEU A 68 -1.87 1.44 9.61
N ASP A 69 -2.89 2.00 8.98
CA ASP A 69 -3.21 1.79 7.56
C ASP A 69 -2.76 3.01 6.75
N MET A 70 -1.67 2.86 6.02
CA MET A 70 -1.06 3.92 5.21
C MET A 70 -1.61 3.88 3.77
N GLY A 71 -2.37 4.92 3.40
CA GLY A 71 -3.19 4.95 2.20
C GLY A 71 -4.52 4.23 2.43
N CYS A 72 -5.19 4.57 3.53
CA CYS A 72 -6.39 3.86 3.99
C CYS A 72 -7.63 4.12 3.13
N GLY A 73 -7.59 5.12 2.21
CA GLY A 73 -8.76 5.59 1.49
C GLY A 73 -9.90 5.96 2.45
N PRO A 74 -11.16 5.70 2.08
CA PRO A 74 -12.32 5.90 2.97
C PRO A 74 -12.39 4.98 4.20
N GLY A 75 -11.31 4.31 4.57
CA GLY A 75 -11.20 3.56 5.82
C GLY A 75 -12.00 2.25 5.88
N ALA A 76 -12.33 1.66 4.74
CA ALA A 76 -13.13 0.43 4.74
C ALA A 76 -12.43 -0.74 5.46
N LEU A 77 -11.13 -0.97 5.21
CA LEU A 77 -10.37 -1.98 5.94
C LEU A 77 -10.26 -1.62 7.43
N MET A 78 -10.06 -0.35 7.75
CA MET A 78 -10.03 0.14 9.13
C MET A 78 -11.33 -0.20 9.86
N HIS A 79 -12.50 0.03 9.24
CA HIS A 79 -13.79 -0.31 9.81
C HIS A 79 -13.93 -1.82 10.08
N LEU A 80 -13.53 -2.66 9.12
CA LEU A 80 -13.56 -4.12 9.29
C LEU A 80 -12.61 -4.61 10.39
N LEU A 81 -11.47 -3.96 10.58
CA LEU A 81 -10.55 -4.27 11.68
C LEU A 81 -11.11 -3.77 13.02
N HIS A 82 -11.74 -2.60 13.04
CA HIS A 82 -12.41 -2.05 14.23
C HIS A 82 -13.54 -2.98 14.72
N GLU A 83 -14.37 -3.52 13.82
CA GLU A 83 -15.39 -4.53 14.16
C GLU A 83 -14.79 -5.78 14.83
N LEU A 84 -13.54 -6.11 14.53
CA LEU A 84 -12.81 -7.20 15.17
C LEU A 84 -12.13 -6.80 16.49
N GLY A 85 -12.33 -5.56 16.96
CA GLY A 85 -11.76 -5.05 18.20
C GLY A 85 -10.27 -4.68 18.11
N ILE A 86 -9.79 -4.36 16.91
CA ILE A 86 -8.41 -3.90 16.69
C ILE A 86 -8.40 -2.38 16.68
N ASP A 87 -7.46 -1.78 17.45
CA ASP A 87 -7.22 -0.34 17.43
C ASP A 87 -6.48 0.04 16.13
N VAL A 88 -7.09 0.91 15.30
CA VAL A 88 -6.57 1.23 13.97
C VAL A 88 -6.62 2.73 13.70
N ASP A 89 -5.50 3.29 13.26
CA ASP A 89 -5.37 4.64 12.72
C ASP A 89 -5.11 4.57 11.21
N GLY A 90 -5.50 5.60 10.47
CA GLY A 90 -5.29 5.69 9.04
C GLY A 90 -4.67 7.02 8.60
N ILE A 91 -3.94 6.96 7.50
CA ILE A 91 -3.45 8.14 6.79
C ILE A 91 -3.84 8.00 5.34
N ASP A 92 -4.41 9.05 4.77
CA ASP A 92 -4.71 9.08 3.35
C ASP A 92 -4.45 10.47 2.76
N PHE A 93 -4.04 10.48 1.51
CA PHE A 93 -3.70 11.71 0.81
C PHE A 93 -4.95 12.54 0.41
N SER A 94 -6.07 11.85 0.20
CA SER A 94 -7.31 12.48 -0.23
C SER A 94 -8.02 13.20 0.91
N PRO A 95 -8.40 14.47 0.74
CA PRO A 95 -9.26 15.17 1.70
C PRO A 95 -10.68 14.61 1.73
N HIS A 96 -11.09 13.82 0.75
CA HIS A 96 -12.40 13.16 0.68
C HIS A 96 -12.47 11.89 1.53
N SER A 97 -11.34 11.26 1.83
CA SER A 97 -11.29 10.00 2.57
C SER A 97 -12.04 10.06 3.92
N PRO A 98 -11.85 11.06 4.80
CA PRO A 98 -12.62 11.13 6.04
C PRO A 98 -14.11 11.38 5.81
N THR A 99 -14.49 12.11 4.76
CA THR A 99 -15.90 12.45 4.51
C THR A 99 -16.70 11.24 4.06
N LEU A 100 -16.08 10.31 3.35
CA LEU A 100 -16.65 9.05 2.87
C LEU A 100 -16.53 7.92 3.90
N ALA A 101 -15.77 8.11 4.97
CA ALA A 101 -15.48 7.07 5.94
C ALA A 101 -16.67 6.71 6.82
N PRO A 102 -16.80 5.43 7.23
CA PRO A 102 -17.71 5.01 8.28
C PRO A 102 -17.48 5.82 9.56
N PRO A 103 -18.57 6.21 10.29
CA PRO A 103 -18.48 7.08 11.48
C PRO A 103 -17.48 6.57 12.53
N GLU A 104 -17.38 5.25 12.70
CA GLU A 104 -16.54 4.60 13.72
C GLU A 104 -15.05 4.83 13.54
N VAL A 105 -14.62 5.10 12.30
CA VAL A 105 -13.19 5.28 11.97
C VAL A 105 -12.85 6.64 11.39
N ARG A 106 -13.86 7.47 11.12
CA ARG A 106 -13.72 8.78 10.47
C ARG A 106 -12.67 9.67 11.18
N ASP A 107 -12.80 9.82 12.47
CA ASP A 107 -11.93 10.68 13.28
C ASP A 107 -10.54 10.08 13.50
N ARG A 108 -10.32 8.87 13.01
CA ARG A 108 -9.05 8.15 13.05
C ARG A 108 -8.27 8.26 11.72
N ILE A 109 -8.84 8.91 10.71
CA ILE A 109 -8.19 9.16 9.44
C ILE A 109 -7.57 10.55 9.45
N VAL A 110 -6.25 10.59 9.29
CA VAL A 110 -5.49 11.83 9.12
C VAL A 110 -5.26 12.06 7.64
N VAL A 111 -5.66 13.24 7.15
CA VAL A 111 -5.33 13.66 5.78
C VAL A 111 -3.88 14.07 5.73
N GLY A 112 -3.08 13.37 4.91
CA GLY A 112 -1.65 13.60 4.82
C GLY A 112 -0.94 12.64 3.88
N GLU A 113 0.32 12.94 3.61
CA GLU A 113 1.16 12.13 2.73
C GLU A 113 1.77 10.93 3.48
N VAL A 114 1.73 9.76 2.84
CA VAL A 114 2.40 8.55 3.37
C VAL A 114 3.93 8.67 3.39
N THR A 115 4.47 9.63 2.64
CA THR A 115 5.90 9.98 2.66
C THR A 115 6.33 10.73 3.93
N GLU A 116 5.38 11.39 4.63
CA GLU A 116 5.60 12.16 5.85
C GLU A 116 4.43 12.00 6.85
N PRO A 117 4.19 10.80 7.35
CA PRO A 117 2.97 10.48 8.11
C PRO A 117 2.90 11.11 9.51
N HIS A 118 3.92 11.84 9.95
CA HIS A 118 3.98 12.52 11.27
C HIS A 118 3.61 11.62 12.46
N VAL A 119 3.98 10.34 12.39
CA VAL A 119 3.76 9.37 13.47
C VAL A 119 5.06 9.10 14.24
N GLU A 120 4.92 8.83 15.53
CA GLU A 120 6.06 8.47 16.36
C GLU A 120 6.64 7.11 15.94
N PRO A 121 7.97 6.93 16.01
CA PRO A 121 8.60 5.67 15.65
C PRO A 121 8.09 4.50 16.50
N ARG A 122 7.95 3.33 15.86
CA ARG A 122 7.62 2.07 16.53
C ARG A 122 6.32 2.09 17.35
N THR A 123 5.34 2.90 16.94
CA THR A 123 4.07 3.07 17.65
C THR A 123 3.09 1.94 17.36
N TYR A 124 3.17 1.32 16.17
CA TYR A 124 2.19 0.36 15.68
C TYR A 124 2.79 -1.06 15.61
N ASP A 125 2.05 -2.05 16.11
CA ASP A 125 2.48 -3.46 16.04
C ASP A 125 2.49 -3.97 14.60
N LEU A 126 1.60 -3.43 13.79
CA LEU A 126 1.46 -3.72 12.37
C LEU A 126 1.25 -2.42 11.60
N VAL A 127 2.05 -2.21 10.56
CA VAL A 127 1.79 -1.18 9.56
C VAL A 127 1.36 -1.86 8.26
N ILE A 128 0.22 -1.44 7.76
CA ILE A 128 -0.38 -1.89 6.50
C ILE A 128 -0.16 -0.79 5.46
N CYS A 129 0.22 -1.17 4.24
CA CYS A 129 0.25 -0.28 3.08
C CYS A 129 -0.16 -1.10 1.86
N ARG A 130 -1.39 -0.87 1.37
CA ARG A 130 -2.00 -1.73 0.36
C ARG A 130 -2.49 -0.94 -0.83
N GLU A 131 -2.01 -1.32 -2.02
CA GLU A 131 -2.39 -0.70 -3.30
C GLU A 131 -2.17 0.84 -3.24
N VAL A 132 -0.96 1.24 -2.81
CA VAL A 132 -0.54 2.65 -2.66
C VAL A 132 0.76 2.92 -3.41
N LEU A 133 1.74 2.03 -3.33
CA LEU A 133 3.09 2.28 -3.85
C LEU A 133 3.11 2.45 -5.37
N GLU A 134 2.17 1.86 -6.08
CA GLU A 134 1.98 2.01 -7.53
C GLU A 134 1.53 3.41 -7.95
N HIS A 135 0.94 4.19 -7.04
CA HIS A 135 0.52 5.57 -7.28
C HIS A 135 1.65 6.60 -7.05
N LEU A 136 2.76 6.16 -6.50
CA LEU A 136 3.88 7.00 -6.09
C LEU A 136 4.99 6.99 -7.13
N THR A 137 5.75 8.08 -7.23
CA THR A 137 7.02 8.05 -7.93
C THR A 137 7.99 7.10 -7.22
N VAL A 138 9.03 6.63 -7.90
CA VAL A 138 10.01 5.71 -7.29
C VAL A 138 10.67 6.31 -6.04
N LEU A 139 10.91 7.63 -6.04
CA LEU A 139 11.48 8.32 -4.87
C LEU A 139 10.49 8.42 -3.71
N GLN A 140 9.22 8.71 -4.00
CA GLN A 140 8.16 8.69 -3.00
C GLN A 140 7.94 7.27 -2.45
N ALA A 141 7.91 6.24 -3.30
CA ALA A 141 7.80 4.85 -2.87
C ALA A 141 8.97 4.45 -1.95
N ARG A 142 10.21 4.83 -2.29
CA ARG A 142 11.38 4.63 -1.42
C ARG A 142 11.20 5.32 -0.07
N ARG A 143 10.77 6.59 -0.07
CA ARG A 143 10.52 7.35 1.17
C ARG A 143 9.40 6.72 1.99
N THR A 144 8.32 6.27 1.36
CA THR A 144 7.20 5.59 2.02
C THR A 144 7.65 4.30 2.70
N VAL A 145 8.53 3.51 2.06
CA VAL A 145 9.13 2.31 2.69
C VAL A 145 9.86 2.66 3.99
N GLU A 146 10.64 3.74 4.01
CA GLU A 146 11.30 4.21 5.24
C GLU A 146 10.26 4.53 6.33
N GLN A 147 9.17 5.20 5.98
CA GLN A 147 8.14 5.60 6.95
C GLN A 147 7.32 4.39 7.46
N ILE A 148 6.96 3.46 6.59
CA ILE A 148 6.34 2.19 6.97
C ILE A 148 7.20 1.47 8.02
N CYS A 149 8.48 1.33 7.72
CA CYS A 149 9.42 0.66 8.61
C CYS A 149 9.65 1.45 9.90
N ARG A 150 9.74 2.77 9.83
CA ARG A 150 9.90 3.64 11.01
C ARG A 150 8.72 3.52 11.96
N ALA A 151 7.49 3.55 11.45
CA ALA A 151 6.25 3.49 12.25
C ALA A 151 6.01 2.13 12.91
N SER A 152 6.46 1.04 12.27
CA SER A 152 6.22 -0.32 12.75
C SER A 152 7.16 -0.72 13.88
N SER A 153 6.62 -1.27 14.96
CA SER A 153 7.39 -1.91 16.03
C SER A 153 7.65 -3.39 15.76
N ARG A 154 6.83 -4.04 14.89
CA ARG A 154 6.97 -5.49 14.66
C ARG A 154 6.75 -5.92 13.22
N TYR A 155 5.57 -5.76 12.65
CA TYR A 155 5.25 -6.27 11.32
C TYR A 155 4.94 -5.17 10.32
N VAL A 156 5.30 -5.40 9.07
CA VAL A 156 4.80 -4.68 7.90
C VAL A 156 4.07 -5.64 6.98
N TYR A 157 2.91 -5.22 6.48
CA TYR A 157 2.10 -5.94 5.50
C TYR A 157 1.84 -5.02 4.31
N VAL A 158 2.43 -5.35 3.19
CA VAL A 158 2.39 -4.54 1.98
C VAL A 158 1.79 -5.35 0.83
N THR A 159 0.86 -4.73 0.10
CA THR A 159 0.45 -5.20 -1.22
C THR A 159 0.54 -4.07 -2.23
N THR A 160 0.90 -4.38 -3.45
CA THR A 160 0.96 -3.43 -4.55
C THR A 160 0.89 -4.17 -5.89
N ARG A 161 0.73 -3.42 -6.96
CA ARG A 161 0.96 -3.94 -8.31
C ARG A 161 2.45 -4.13 -8.52
N PHE A 162 2.84 -5.35 -8.86
CA PHE A 162 4.22 -5.65 -9.24
C PHE A 162 4.36 -5.70 -10.75
N HIS A 163 5.58 -5.45 -11.21
CA HIS A 163 5.94 -5.65 -12.60
C HIS A 163 5.57 -7.09 -13.03
N PRO A 164 4.88 -7.28 -14.17
CA PRO A 164 4.39 -8.59 -14.58
C PRO A 164 5.52 -9.57 -14.95
N GLU A 165 6.66 -9.05 -15.40
CA GLU A 165 7.83 -9.86 -15.76
C GLU A 165 8.77 -9.97 -14.56
N PRO A 166 9.09 -11.21 -14.11
CA PRO A 166 9.93 -11.42 -12.94
C PRO A 166 11.32 -10.78 -13.04
N ASP A 167 11.86 -10.70 -14.26
CA ASP A 167 13.19 -10.12 -14.51
C ASP A 167 13.16 -8.59 -14.66
N GLY A 168 11.98 -8.00 -14.73
CA GLY A 168 11.79 -6.55 -14.76
C GLY A 168 12.07 -5.94 -13.40
N LEU A 169 13.03 -5.00 -13.32
CA LEU A 169 13.32 -4.31 -12.08
C LEU A 169 12.27 -3.25 -11.76
N LEU A 170 11.86 -2.49 -12.75
CA LEU A 170 11.03 -1.32 -12.62
C LEU A 170 10.36 -0.98 -13.96
N SER A 171 9.10 -0.56 -13.91
CA SER A 171 8.41 0.06 -15.05
C SER A 171 7.74 1.35 -14.61
N PHE A 172 7.78 2.35 -15.48
CA PHE A 172 7.11 3.64 -15.30
C PHE A 172 5.86 3.78 -16.18
N THR A 173 5.37 2.68 -16.75
CA THR A 173 4.23 2.72 -17.66
C THR A 173 2.95 2.27 -16.99
N THR A 174 1.86 2.98 -17.28
CA THR A 174 0.49 2.60 -16.91
C THR A 174 -0.17 1.68 -17.93
N GLN A 175 0.51 1.36 -19.05
CA GLN A 175 -0.06 0.50 -20.10
C GLN A 175 -0.36 -0.93 -19.63
N LEU A 176 0.20 -1.35 -18.52
CA LEU A 176 0.03 -2.67 -17.94
C LEU A 176 -1.11 -2.73 -16.91
N ASP A 177 -1.75 -1.61 -16.61
CA ASP A 177 -2.82 -1.54 -15.62
C ASP A 177 -4.02 -0.75 -16.14
N VAL A 178 -5.19 -1.05 -15.56
CA VAL A 178 -6.46 -0.39 -15.90
C VAL A 178 -6.66 0.93 -15.14
N ASP A 179 -5.94 1.13 -14.03
CA ASP A 179 -5.99 2.37 -13.26
C ASP A 179 -4.94 3.34 -13.81
N PRO A 180 -5.36 4.49 -14.39
CA PRO A 180 -4.44 5.45 -14.99
C PRO A 180 -3.57 6.19 -13.96
N THR A 181 -3.87 6.05 -12.67
CA THR A 181 -3.09 6.66 -11.59
C THR A 181 -1.92 5.78 -11.13
N HIS A 182 -1.79 4.56 -11.65
CA HIS A 182 -0.62 3.71 -11.44
C HIS A 182 0.55 4.19 -12.30
N ILE A 183 1.55 4.77 -11.70
CA ILE A 183 2.70 5.38 -12.37
C ILE A 183 4.02 4.63 -12.14
N THR A 184 4.05 3.67 -11.21
CA THR A 184 5.26 2.91 -10.88
C THR A 184 4.91 1.46 -10.59
N LEU A 185 5.49 0.53 -11.35
CA LEU A 185 5.40 -0.90 -11.10
C LEU A 185 6.77 -1.42 -10.64
N LEU A 186 6.91 -1.71 -9.36
CA LEU A 186 8.15 -2.23 -8.79
C LEU A 186 8.25 -3.75 -9.00
N ASN A 187 9.46 -4.24 -9.11
CA ASN A 187 9.73 -5.67 -8.94
C ASN A 187 9.53 -6.05 -7.47
N LYS A 188 8.93 -7.23 -7.22
CA LYS A 188 8.62 -7.69 -5.86
C LYS A 188 9.86 -7.84 -4.99
N GLU A 189 10.92 -8.42 -5.54
CA GLU A 189 12.16 -8.65 -4.80
C GLU A 189 12.95 -7.35 -4.57
N PHE A 190 12.83 -6.39 -5.49
CA PHE A 190 13.38 -5.06 -5.26
C PHE A 190 12.70 -4.35 -4.09
N LEU A 191 11.36 -4.37 -4.02
CA LEU A 191 10.63 -3.82 -2.87
C LEU A 191 10.99 -4.55 -1.57
N ARG A 192 11.10 -5.88 -1.60
CA ARG A 192 11.57 -6.69 -0.47
C ARG A 192 12.96 -6.25 -0.01
N CYS A 193 13.88 -6.03 -0.95
CA CYS A 193 15.21 -5.55 -0.64
C CYS A 193 15.20 -4.21 0.10
N LEU A 194 14.37 -3.25 -0.33
CA LEU A 194 14.23 -1.97 0.36
C LEU A 194 13.77 -2.15 1.81
N LEU A 195 12.77 -2.99 2.06
CA LEU A 195 12.27 -3.29 3.41
C LEU A 195 13.33 -4.00 4.29
N VAL A 196 14.14 -4.90 3.70
CA VAL A 196 15.23 -5.57 4.41
C VAL A 196 16.33 -4.59 4.81
N LEU A 197 16.65 -3.62 3.95
CA LEU A 197 17.63 -2.57 4.25
C LEU A 197 17.17 -1.67 5.42
N GLU A 198 15.87 -1.57 5.68
CA GLU A 198 15.30 -0.86 6.83
C GLU A 198 15.27 -1.73 8.13
N GLY A 199 15.95 -2.86 8.15
CA GLY A 199 16.10 -3.70 9.34
C GLY A 199 14.96 -4.70 9.56
N PHE A 200 14.25 -5.06 8.50
CA PHE A 200 13.22 -6.10 8.55
C PHE A 200 13.72 -7.41 7.92
N ARG A 201 13.17 -8.53 8.35
CA ARG A 201 13.38 -9.84 7.73
C ARG A 201 12.12 -10.32 7.03
N SER A 202 12.28 -10.94 5.90
CA SER A 202 11.19 -11.53 5.14
C SER A 202 10.51 -12.68 5.91
N ARG A 203 9.18 -12.78 5.78
CA ARG A 203 8.36 -13.84 6.37
C ARG A 203 7.51 -14.52 5.29
N PRO A 204 8.13 -15.36 4.42
CA PRO A 204 7.43 -16.06 3.33
C PRO A 204 6.29 -16.95 3.84
N ASP A 205 6.45 -17.50 5.05
CA ASP A 205 5.43 -18.29 5.73
C ASP A 205 4.15 -17.47 6.01
N LEU A 206 4.30 -16.20 6.39
CA LEU A 206 3.17 -15.30 6.61
C LEU A 206 2.63 -14.74 5.28
N GLU A 207 3.49 -14.49 4.31
CA GLU A 207 3.07 -14.06 2.97
C GLU A 207 2.12 -15.09 2.34
N GLN A 208 2.47 -16.36 2.40
CA GLN A 208 1.63 -17.44 1.89
C GLN A 208 0.27 -17.51 2.60
N ARG A 209 0.24 -17.28 3.92
CA ARG A 209 -1.02 -17.25 4.69
C ARG A 209 -1.88 -16.04 4.34
N MET A 210 -1.27 -14.88 4.10
CA MET A 210 -1.96 -13.63 3.79
C MET A 210 -2.39 -13.54 2.32
N ASP A 211 -1.75 -14.25 1.41
CA ASP A 211 -2.13 -14.28 -0.02
C ASP A 211 -3.27 -15.26 -0.30
N TRP A 212 -4.35 -15.12 0.48
CA TRP A 212 -5.53 -16.00 0.41
C TRP A 212 -6.24 -15.97 -0.97
N ALA A 213 -6.06 -14.89 -1.74
CA ALA A 213 -6.60 -14.73 -3.09
C ALA A 213 -5.66 -15.27 -4.17
N GLY A 214 -4.45 -15.73 -3.82
CA GLY A 214 -3.47 -16.31 -4.75
C GLY A 214 -2.94 -15.34 -5.79
N LYS A 215 -2.93 -14.04 -5.50
CA LYS A 215 -2.51 -13.00 -6.46
C LYS A 215 -0.99 -12.78 -6.50
N GLY A 216 -0.21 -13.36 -5.59
CA GLY A 216 1.23 -13.18 -5.52
C GLY A 216 1.70 -11.78 -5.11
N ARG A 217 0.78 -10.90 -4.65
CA ARG A 217 1.04 -9.49 -4.40
C ARG A 217 1.42 -9.15 -2.97
N VAL A 218 1.45 -10.12 -2.09
CA VAL A 218 1.69 -9.92 -0.66
C VAL A 218 3.18 -9.92 -0.34
N LEU A 219 3.60 -8.95 0.46
CA LEU A 219 4.85 -8.92 1.20
C LEU A 219 4.56 -8.80 2.69
N VAL A 220 5.18 -9.67 3.49
CA VAL A 220 5.15 -9.59 4.95
C VAL A 220 6.58 -9.67 5.48
N LEU A 221 6.94 -8.69 6.28
CA LEU A 221 8.24 -8.68 6.93
C LEU A 221 8.06 -8.40 8.43
N GLU A 222 9.00 -8.87 9.22
CA GLU A 222 9.05 -8.70 10.66
C GLU A 222 10.33 -7.95 11.04
N ARG A 223 10.22 -6.99 11.94
CA ARG A 223 11.39 -6.25 12.44
C ARG A 223 12.39 -7.20 13.05
N GLN A 224 13.65 -7.05 12.66
CA GLN A 224 14.72 -7.77 13.34
C GLN A 224 14.87 -7.18 14.74
N THR A 225 14.83 -8.03 15.74
CA THR A 225 15.26 -7.64 17.08
C THR A 225 16.75 -7.42 17.04
N ASP A 226 17.21 -6.29 17.56
CA ASP A 226 18.64 -6.04 17.66
C ASP A 226 19.28 -7.29 18.25
N ARG A 227 20.23 -7.86 17.51
CA ARG A 227 21.05 -8.94 18.07
C ARG A 227 21.86 -8.31 19.22
N ALA A 228 21.50 -8.71 20.44
CA ALA A 228 22.27 -8.37 21.62
C ALA A 228 23.71 -8.86 21.49
#